data_9023ddedeb704e3d5572fe1c9d2b32ed
#
_entry.id   9023ddedeb704e3d5572fe1c9d2b32ed
#
_cell.length_a   1.000
_cell.length_b   1.000
_cell.length_c   1.000
_cell.angle_alpha   90.00
_cell.angle_beta   90.00
_cell.angle_gamma   90.00
#
_symmetry.space_group_name_H-M   'P 1'
#
loop_
_entity.id
_entity.type
_entity.pdbx_description
1 polymer ?
#
loop_
_entity_poly.entity_id
_entity_poly.type
_entity_poly.pdbx_seq_one_letter_code
_entity_poly.pdbx_strand_id
1 'polypeptide(L)'
;MARNELKNQIIKILTDFPQSRDSDQYLTIKLWCIFYPSRIHEDKENQLKKFVYLVDIMELPREDNVKRIRAIIQNEEHRFLPTSLEVAKQRRINEEEWRAYVQNQQKLL
;
A
#
# COMPACT_ATOMS: atom_id res chain seq x y z
N MET A 1 13.42 9.88 -2.73
CA MET A 1 12.31 9.81 -3.69
C MET A 1 11.29 10.90 -3.40
N ALA A 2 10.89 11.64 -4.41
CA ALA A 2 9.85 12.64 -4.26
C ALA A 2 8.49 11.98 -3.99
N ARG A 3 7.67 12.64 -3.14
CA ARG A 3 6.34 12.13 -2.78
C ARG A 3 5.45 11.86 -3.99
N ASN A 4 5.52 12.75 -5.00
CA ASN A 4 4.73 12.62 -6.24
C ASN A 4 5.18 11.43 -7.07
N GLU A 5 6.46 11.10 -7.06
CA GLU A 5 6.98 9.94 -7.79
C GLU A 5 6.42 8.64 -7.18
N LEU A 6 6.43 8.51 -5.87
CA LEU A 6 5.87 7.34 -5.20
C LEU A 6 4.36 7.23 -5.48
N LYS A 7 3.64 8.34 -5.42
CA LYS A 7 2.21 8.35 -5.73
C LYS A 7 1.95 7.86 -7.16
N ASN A 8 2.73 8.32 -8.11
CA ASN A 8 2.60 7.91 -9.51
C ASN A 8 2.89 6.42 -9.70
N GLN A 9 3.90 5.89 -9.00
CA GLN A 9 4.19 4.45 -9.02
C GLN A 9 3.02 3.65 -8.46
N ILE A 10 2.44 4.09 -7.34
CA ILE A 10 1.28 3.44 -6.73
C ILE A 10 0.09 3.45 -7.68
N ILE A 11 -0.20 4.58 -8.32
CA ILE A 11 -1.28 4.69 -9.30
C ILE A 11 -1.08 3.69 -10.43
N LYS A 12 0.13 3.53 -10.90
CA LYS A 12 0.44 2.56 -11.97
C LYS A 12 0.10 1.14 -11.54
N ILE A 13 0.47 0.75 -10.32
CA ILE A 13 0.17 -0.59 -9.80
C ILE A 13 -1.33 -0.77 -9.62
N LEU A 14 -2.02 0.22 -9.06
CA LEU A 14 -3.47 0.18 -8.86
C LEU A 14 -4.22 0.05 -10.19
N THR A 15 -3.69 0.66 -11.25
CA THR A 15 -4.28 0.60 -12.58
C THR A 15 -4.09 -0.77 -13.22
N ASP A 16 -2.87 -1.29 -13.21
CA ASP A 16 -2.51 -2.51 -13.93
C ASP A 16 -2.87 -3.79 -13.18
N PHE A 17 -2.96 -3.72 -11.85
CA PHE A 17 -3.23 -4.88 -10.99
C PHE A 17 -4.40 -4.59 -10.06
N PRO A 18 -5.65 -4.82 -10.51
CA PRO A 18 -6.83 -4.51 -9.67
C PRO A 18 -6.83 -5.16 -8.29
N GLN A 19 -6.19 -6.33 -8.14
CA GLN A 19 -6.06 -6.99 -6.84
C GLN A 19 -5.30 -6.16 -5.82
N SER A 20 -4.42 -5.25 -6.28
CA SER A 20 -3.68 -4.36 -5.40
C SER A 20 -4.56 -3.35 -4.69
N ARG A 21 -5.76 -3.11 -5.21
CA ARG A 21 -6.73 -2.17 -4.61
C ARG A 21 -7.32 -2.74 -3.31
N ASP A 22 -7.30 -4.06 -3.16
CA ASP A 22 -7.89 -4.76 -2.02
C ASP A 22 -6.87 -5.14 -0.94
N SER A 23 -5.57 -5.09 -1.26
CA SER A 23 -4.52 -5.56 -0.35
C SER A 23 -3.31 -4.64 -0.39
N ASP A 24 -3.00 -4.00 0.73
CA ASP A 24 -1.82 -3.14 0.85
C ASP A 24 -0.52 -3.93 0.77
N GLN A 25 -0.54 -5.16 1.28
CA GLN A 25 0.62 -6.04 1.18
C GLN A 25 0.92 -6.40 -0.28
N TYR A 26 -0.09 -6.79 -1.03
CA TYR A 26 0.04 -7.09 -2.45
C TYR A 26 0.52 -5.86 -3.22
N LEU A 27 -0.07 -4.70 -2.94
CA LEU A 27 0.32 -3.43 -3.56
C LEU A 27 1.80 -3.14 -3.32
N THR A 28 2.26 -3.26 -2.09
CA THR A 28 3.64 -2.99 -1.71
C THR A 28 4.62 -3.94 -2.39
N ILE A 29 4.31 -5.24 -2.38
CA ILE A 29 5.17 -6.24 -3.01
C ILE A 29 5.24 -6.03 -4.53
N LYS A 30 4.13 -5.75 -5.19
CA LYS A 30 4.12 -5.43 -6.62
C LYS A 30 4.92 -4.18 -6.93
N LEU A 31 4.78 -3.16 -6.11
CA LEU A 31 5.56 -1.92 -6.25
C LEU A 31 7.06 -2.22 -6.24
N TRP A 32 7.51 -2.99 -5.26
CA TRP A 32 8.92 -3.36 -5.15
C TRP A 32 9.40 -4.16 -6.36
N CYS A 33 8.63 -5.16 -6.77
CA CYS A 33 9.01 -6.04 -7.87
C CYS A 33 9.11 -5.29 -9.21
N ILE A 34 8.24 -4.31 -9.43
CA ILE A 34 8.16 -3.62 -10.71
C ILE A 34 9.10 -2.41 -10.76
N PHE A 35 9.16 -1.60 -9.71
CA PHE A 35 9.92 -0.36 -9.71
C PHE A 35 11.30 -0.48 -9.07
N TYR A 36 11.56 -1.55 -8.32
CA TYR A 36 12.83 -1.80 -7.65
C TYR A 36 13.33 -3.22 -7.87
N PRO A 37 13.35 -3.71 -9.13
CA PRO A 37 13.68 -5.12 -9.38
C PRO A 37 15.12 -5.49 -9.01
N SER A 38 16.04 -4.53 -9.02
CA SER A 38 17.44 -4.79 -8.65
C SER A 38 17.62 -5.14 -7.18
N ARG A 39 16.61 -4.85 -6.35
CA ARG A 39 16.63 -5.12 -4.91
C ARG A 39 15.95 -6.42 -4.54
N ILE A 40 15.27 -7.06 -5.52
CA ILE A 40 14.55 -8.31 -5.32
C ILE A 40 15.39 -9.44 -5.88
N HIS A 41 15.71 -10.41 -5.04
CA HIS A 41 16.55 -11.56 -5.42
C HIS A 41 15.74 -12.83 -5.41
N GLU A 42 16.07 -13.75 -6.32
CA GLU A 42 15.44 -15.07 -6.37
C GLU A 42 16.28 -16.08 -5.59
N ASP A 43 15.58 -16.96 -4.87
CA ASP A 43 16.23 -18.09 -4.22
C ASP A 43 16.66 -19.10 -5.28
N LYS A 44 17.95 -19.42 -5.33
CA LYS A 44 18.50 -20.35 -6.32
C LYS A 44 17.95 -21.77 -6.19
N GLU A 45 17.60 -22.16 -4.97
CA GLU A 45 17.06 -23.50 -4.70
C GLU A 45 15.56 -23.58 -4.91
N ASN A 46 14.86 -22.45 -4.69
CA ASN A 46 13.40 -22.38 -4.83
C ASN A 46 13.02 -21.11 -5.56
N GLN A 47 12.83 -21.22 -6.86
CA GLN A 47 12.53 -20.07 -7.73
C GLN A 47 11.20 -19.39 -7.40
N LEU A 48 10.32 -20.02 -6.60
CA LEU A 48 9.07 -19.42 -6.15
C LEU A 48 9.28 -18.45 -5.01
N LYS A 49 10.44 -18.49 -4.35
CA LYS A 49 10.76 -17.60 -3.25
C LYS A 49 11.63 -16.46 -3.71
N LYS A 50 11.27 -15.26 -3.27
CA LYS A 50 12.07 -14.06 -3.49
C LYS A 50 12.43 -13.46 -2.15
N PHE A 51 13.55 -12.77 -2.08
CA PHE A 51 14.03 -12.17 -0.85
C PHE A 51 14.65 -10.81 -1.11
N VAL A 52 14.74 -10.01 -0.05
CA VAL A 52 15.37 -8.69 -0.04
C VAL A 52 16.33 -8.63 1.13
N TYR A 53 17.54 -8.11 0.90
CA TYR A 53 18.49 -7.90 1.99
C TYR A 53 17.97 -6.80 2.94
N LEU A 54 18.29 -6.93 4.24
CA LEU A 54 17.85 -5.96 5.26
C LEU A 54 18.27 -4.53 4.94
N VAL A 55 19.47 -4.36 4.39
CA VAL A 55 19.94 -3.02 4.02
C VAL A 55 19.10 -2.40 2.92
N ASP A 56 18.60 -3.22 2.00
CA ASP A 56 17.77 -2.76 0.89
C ASP A 56 16.34 -2.44 1.34
N ILE A 57 15.82 -3.16 2.34
CA ILE A 57 14.48 -2.91 2.87
C ILE A 57 14.36 -1.47 3.37
N MET A 58 15.42 -0.93 3.97
CA MET A 58 15.40 0.44 4.50
C MET A 58 15.28 1.50 3.40
N GLU A 59 15.67 1.17 2.18
CA GLU A 59 15.62 2.07 1.03
C GLU A 59 14.35 1.90 0.19
N LEU A 60 13.61 0.82 0.40
CA LEU A 60 12.36 0.57 -0.32
C LEU A 60 11.20 1.34 0.30
N PRO A 61 10.19 1.70 -0.51
CA PRO A 61 8.97 2.30 0.04
C PRO A 61 8.32 1.37 1.06
N ARG A 62 8.07 1.87 2.26
CA ARG A 62 7.51 1.08 3.35
C ARG A 62 6.01 0.90 3.16
N GLU A 63 5.50 -0.24 3.62
CA GLU A 63 4.07 -0.55 3.55
C GLU A 63 3.22 0.55 4.16
N ASP A 64 3.65 1.13 5.29
CA ASP A 64 2.92 2.21 5.96
C ASP A 64 2.71 3.42 5.06
N ASN A 65 3.75 3.83 4.34
CA ASN A 65 3.67 4.97 3.41
C ASN A 65 2.81 4.62 2.19
N VAL A 66 2.97 3.42 1.66
CA VAL A 66 2.17 2.93 0.53
C VAL A 66 0.70 2.90 0.91
N LYS A 67 0.36 2.37 2.07
CA LYS A 67 -0.99 2.32 2.60
C LYS A 67 -1.60 3.71 2.75
N ARG A 68 -0.83 4.67 3.28
CA ARG A 68 -1.30 6.05 3.46
C ARG A 68 -1.65 6.69 2.12
N ILE A 69 -0.77 6.54 1.14
CA ILE A 69 -0.99 7.11 -0.19
C ILE A 69 -2.18 6.45 -0.88
N ARG A 70 -2.29 5.12 -0.79
CA ARG A 70 -3.45 4.39 -1.31
C ARG A 70 -4.75 4.90 -0.69
N ALA A 71 -4.75 5.09 0.64
CA ALA A 71 -5.94 5.57 1.36
C ALA A 71 -6.34 6.97 0.88
N ILE A 72 -5.38 7.87 0.65
CA ILE A 72 -5.67 9.21 0.10
C ILE A 72 -6.30 9.10 -1.27
N ILE A 73 -5.75 8.27 -2.15
CA ILE A 73 -6.25 8.09 -3.51
C ILE A 73 -7.69 7.55 -3.49
N GLN A 74 -7.98 6.57 -2.67
CA GLN A 74 -9.30 5.95 -2.62
C GLN A 74 -10.32 6.81 -1.88
N ASN A 75 -9.95 7.40 -0.75
CA ASN A 75 -10.89 8.09 0.13
C ASN A 75 -11.09 9.56 -0.23
N GLU A 76 -10.04 10.25 -0.65
CA GLU A 76 -10.12 11.68 -1.00
C GLU A 76 -10.34 11.90 -2.49
N GLU A 77 -9.65 11.15 -3.34
CA GLU A 77 -9.75 11.29 -4.79
C GLU A 77 -10.81 10.37 -5.41
N HIS A 78 -11.34 9.42 -4.64
CA HIS A 78 -12.37 8.44 -5.07
C HIS A 78 -11.94 7.66 -6.31
N ARG A 79 -10.66 7.30 -6.41
CA ARG A 79 -10.08 6.58 -7.54
C ARG A 79 -9.60 5.20 -7.10
N PHE A 80 -9.62 4.25 -8.03
CA PHE A 80 -9.11 2.89 -7.84
C PHE A 80 -9.67 2.23 -6.58
N LEU A 81 -10.99 2.31 -6.42
CA LEU A 81 -11.68 1.74 -5.26
C LEU A 81 -11.48 0.23 -5.19
N PRO A 82 -11.56 -0.36 -3.99
CA PRO A 82 -11.44 -1.81 -3.84
C PRO A 82 -12.42 -2.55 -4.74
N THR A 83 -11.98 -3.67 -5.30
CA THR A 83 -12.83 -4.52 -6.13
C THR A 83 -13.73 -5.42 -5.28
N SER A 84 -13.31 -5.72 -4.05
CA SER A 84 -14.07 -6.52 -3.09
C SER A 84 -14.97 -5.61 -2.25
N LEU A 85 -16.26 -5.90 -2.22
CA LEU A 85 -17.22 -5.17 -1.38
C LEU A 85 -16.91 -5.35 0.10
N GLU A 86 -16.42 -6.51 0.50
CA GLU A 86 -16.04 -6.77 1.89
C GLU A 86 -14.87 -5.91 2.33
N VAL A 87 -13.85 -5.79 1.48
CA VAL A 87 -12.69 -4.95 1.76
C VAL A 87 -13.10 -3.48 1.85
N ALA A 88 -13.92 -3.01 0.91
CA ALA A 88 -14.42 -1.63 0.92
C ALA A 88 -15.20 -1.33 2.19
N LYS A 89 -16.07 -2.26 2.61
CA LYS A 89 -16.88 -2.13 3.82
C LYS A 89 -15.98 -2.10 5.06
N GLN A 90 -15.04 -3.02 5.15
CA GLN A 90 -14.14 -3.10 6.31
C GLN A 90 -13.28 -1.85 6.45
N ARG A 91 -12.73 -1.34 5.33
CA ARG A 91 -11.94 -0.13 5.34
C ARG A 91 -12.76 1.09 5.77
N ARG A 92 -14.00 1.17 5.35
CA ARG A 92 -14.90 2.26 5.76
C ARG A 92 -15.18 2.20 7.26
N ILE A 93 -15.44 1.02 7.80
CA ILE A 93 -15.68 0.80 9.23
C ILE A 93 -14.43 1.22 10.02
N ASN A 94 -13.26 0.78 9.61
CA ASN A 94 -12.00 1.12 10.27
C ASN A 94 -11.76 2.63 10.29
N GLU A 95 -12.05 3.32 9.19
CA GLU A 95 -11.90 4.75 9.09
C GLU A 95 -12.86 5.49 10.04
N GLU A 96 -14.12 5.05 10.09
CA GLU A 96 -15.12 5.63 10.99
C GLU A 96 -14.72 5.44 12.46
N GLU A 97 -14.24 4.25 12.83
CA GLU A 97 -13.75 3.98 14.18
C GLU A 97 -12.56 4.87 14.55
N TRP A 98 -11.62 5.04 13.62
CA TRP A 98 -10.48 5.91 13.82
C TRP A 98 -10.89 7.36 14.05
N ARG A 99 -11.81 7.86 13.23
CA ARG A 99 -12.32 9.22 13.39
C ARG A 99 -13.00 9.42 14.75
N ALA A 100 -13.80 8.45 15.16
CA ALA A 100 -14.47 8.50 16.46
C ALA A 100 -13.45 8.51 17.61
N TYR A 101 -12.41 7.69 17.52
CA TYR A 101 -11.32 7.65 18.49
C TYR A 101 -10.62 9.00 18.62
N VAL A 102 -10.27 9.61 17.49
CA VAL A 102 -9.59 10.92 17.45
C VAL A 102 -10.47 12.00 18.08
N GLN A 103 -11.77 12.03 17.74
CA GLN A 103 -12.72 12.99 18.31
C GLN A 103 -12.83 12.84 19.83
N ASN A 104 -12.89 11.61 20.32
CA ASN A 104 -12.97 11.35 21.76
C ASN A 104 -11.70 11.81 22.48
N GLN A 105 -10.53 11.61 21.89
CA GLN A 105 -9.27 12.10 22.45
C GLN A 105 -9.26 13.62 22.55
N GLN A 106 -9.79 14.31 21.55
CA GLN A 106 -9.86 15.77 21.55
C GLN A 106 -10.80 16.29 22.64
N LYS A 107 -11.89 15.57 22.91
CA LYS A 107 -12.83 15.97 23.97
C LYS A 107 -12.26 15.83 25.36
N LEU A 108 -11.29 14.95 25.55
CA LEU A 108 -10.64 14.73 26.84
C LEU A 108 -9.56 15.77 27.17
N LEU A 109 -9.13 16.51 26.18
CA LEU A 109 -8.15 17.58 26.33
C LEU A 109 -8.84 18.90 26.67
#